data_d9bbdf1b1e483f166dd4c8b5fd925021
#
_entry.id   d9bbdf1b1e483f166dd4c8b5fd925021
#
_cell.length_a   1.000
_cell.length_b   1.000
_cell.length_c   1.000
_cell.angle_alpha   90.00
_cell.angle_beta   90.00
_cell.angle_gamma   90.00
#
_symmetry.space_group_name_H-M   'P 1'
#
loop_
_entity.id
_entity.type
_entity.pdbx_description
1 polymer ?
#
loop_
_entity_poly.entity_id
_entity_poly.type
_entity_poly.pdbx_seq_one_letter_code
_entity_poly.pdbx_strand_id
1 'polypeptide(L)'
;YVIVGHSERRQYFAETDQTVNKRALAALNAGLKVIICVGESLQQREEGVTEELVRMQTKIALRDVTAEQMANVVIAYEPVWAIGTGKTATADQAEEVCGQIRKVIGEVYGEAVAEATTVQYGGSMNAKNCEELLSKKDVDGGLIGGASLKAPDFAVIVNAATKG
;
A
#
# COMPACT_ATOMS: atom_id res chain seq x y z
N TYR A 1 -14.60 3.80 0.12
CA TYR A 1 -13.32 3.44 -0.51
C TYR A 1 -13.47 2.24 -1.43
N VAL A 2 -12.64 2.18 -2.47
CA VAL A 2 -12.50 1.00 -3.34
C VAL A 2 -11.04 0.58 -3.40
N ILE A 3 -10.77 -0.73 -3.27
CA ILE A 3 -9.43 -1.31 -3.38
C ILE A 3 -9.23 -1.77 -4.82
N VAL A 4 -8.11 -1.37 -5.44
CA VAL A 4 -7.72 -1.76 -6.80
C VAL A 4 -6.29 -2.30 -6.78
N GLY A 5 -6.00 -3.24 -7.67
CA GLY A 5 -4.66 -3.82 -7.79
C GLY A 5 -4.24 -4.76 -6.67
N HIS A 6 -5.17 -5.19 -5.79
CA HIS A 6 -4.86 -6.17 -4.74
C HIS A 6 -4.19 -7.41 -5.33
N SER A 7 -3.24 -7.98 -4.61
CA SER A 7 -2.43 -9.13 -5.07
C SER A 7 -3.27 -10.30 -5.58
N GLU A 8 -4.38 -10.63 -4.91
CA GLU A 8 -5.29 -11.69 -5.38
C GLU A 8 -5.90 -11.38 -6.74
N ARG A 9 -6.21 -10.11 -7.03
CA ARG A 9 -6.74 -9.73 -8.33
C ARG A 9 -5.69 -9.83 -9.43
N ARG A 10 -4.44 -9.50 -9.10
CA ARG A 10 -3.30 -9.65 -10.01
C ARG A 10 -3.04 -11.12 -10.30
N GLN A 11 -3.04 -11.98 -9.27
CA GLN A 11 -2.76 -13.41 -9.40
C GLN A 11 -3.89 -14.20 -10.08
N TYR A 12 -5.13 -13.97 -9.66
CA TYR A 12 -6.25 -14.84 -10.07
C TYR A 12 -7.11 -14.26 -11.20
N PHE A 13 -7.03 -12.96 -11.43
CA PHE A 13 -7.88 -12.26 -12.41
C PHE A 13 -7.07 -11.47 -13.45
N ALA A 14 -5.77 -11.75 -13.57
CA ALA A 14 -4.86 -11.16 -14.55
C ALA A 14 -4.91 -9.61 -14.57
N GLU A 15 -5.10 -8.98 -13.41
CA GLU A 15 -5.06 -7.53 -13.29
C GLU A 15 -3.64 -7.03 -13.51
N THR A 16 -3.47 -6.07 -14.42
CA THR A 16 -2.19 -5.45 -14.78
C THR A 16 -2.10 -4.03 -14.23
N ASP A 17 -0.91 -3.44 -14.21
CA ASP A 17 -0.74 -2.06 -13.74
C ASP A 17 -1.59 -1.07 -14.56
N GLN A 18 -1.75 -1.31 -15.86
CA GLN A 18 -2.59 -0.51 -16.74
C GLN A 18 -4.09 -0.66 -16.41
N THR A 19 -4.55 -1.85 -16.08
CA THR A 19 -5.95 -2.05 -15.66
C THR A 19 -6.21 -1.48 -14.27
N VAL A 20 -5.24 -1.54 -13.37
CA VAL A 20 -5.29 -0.88 -12.06
C VAL A 20 -5.44 0.64 -12.22
N ASN A 21 -4.62 1.27 -13.07
CA ASN A 21 -4.73 2.69 -13.38
C ASN A 21 -6.12 3.06 -13.91
N LYS A 22 -6.64 2.34 -14.91
CA LYS A 22 -7.98 2.60 -15.46
C LYS A 22 -9.08 2.51 -14.40
N ARG A 23 -8.98 1.56 -13.48
CA ARG A 23 -9.94 1.38 -12.37
C ARG A 23 -9.81 2.50 -11.33
N ALA A 24 -8.58 2.91 -11.01
CA ALA A 24 -8.34 4.04 -10.11
C ALA A 24 -8.96 5.32 -10.66
N LEU A 25 -8.70 5.64 -11.94
CA LEU A 25 -9.29 6.80 -12.61
C LEU A 25 -10.83 6.75 -12.64
N ALA A 26 -11.40 5.58 -12.97
CA ALA A 26 -12.86 5.41 -12.99
C ALA A 26 -13.48 5.63 -11.60
N ALA A 27 -12.86 5.13 -10.55
CA ALA A 27 -13.32 5.31 -9.18
C ALA A 27 -13.22 6.78 -8.72
N LEU A 28 -12.08 7.43 -8.99
CA LEU A 28 -11.87 8.85 -8.67
C LEU A 28 -12.88 9.74 -9.41
N ASN A 29 -13.13 9.47 -10.70
CA ASN A 29 -14.12 10.20 -11.49
C ASN A 29 -15.56 9.97 -11.00
N ALA A 30 -15.83 8.84 -10.34
CA ALA A 30 -17.10 8.57 -9.67
C ALA A 30 -17.20 9.17 -8.26
N GLY A 31 -16.19 9.92 -7.82
CA GLY A 31 -16.14 10.55 -6.49
C GLY A 31 -15.80 9.60 -5.34
N LEU A 32 -15.26 8.42 -5.64
CA LEU A 32 -14.82 7.46 -4.63
C LEU A 32 -13.37 7.72 -4.22
N LYS A 33 -13.04 7.36 -2.98
CA LYS A 33 -11.65 7.25 -2.54
C LYS A 33 -11.07 5.89 -2.95
N VAL A 34 -9.80 5.86 -3.34
CA VAL A 34 -9.15 4.68 -3.90
C VAL A 34 -7.98 4.25 -3.04
N ILE A 35 -7.89 2.95 -2.75
CA ILE A 35 -6.70 2.31 -2.19
C ILE A 35 -6.05 1.52 -3.33
N ILE A 36 -4.86 1.94 -3.74
CA ILE A 36 -4.09 1.31 -4.82
C ILE A 36 -3.04 0.39 -4.21
N CYS A 37 -3.11 -0.91 -4.51
CA CYS A 37 -2.15 -1.89 -4.03
C CYS A 37 -0.99 -2.07 -5.01
N VAL A 38 0.22 -2.03 -4.48
CA VAL A 38 1.48 -2.29 -5.18
C VAL A 38 2.36 -3.21 -4.34
N GLY A 39 3.23 -3.98 -4.97
CA GLY A 39 4.16 -4.85 -4.24
C GLY A 39 4.74 -5.94 -5.12
N GLU A 40 5.79 -6.56 -4.61
CA GLU A 40 6.61 -7.54 -5.29
C GLU A 40 6.31 -8.98 -4.84
N SER A 41 6.61 -9.94 -5.71
CA SER A 41 6.66 -11.36 -5.39
C SER A 41 7.97 -11.70 -4.64
N LEU A 42 8.02 -12.90 -4.05
CA LEU A 42 9.24 -13.39 -3.39
C LEU A 42 10.43 -13.45 -4.38
N GLN A 43 10.19 -13.96 -5.58
CA GLN A 43 11.22 -14.04 -6.61
C GLN A 43 11.81 -12.65 -6.92
N GLN A 44 10.96 -11.65 -7.13
CA GLN A 44 11.40 -10.28 -7.43
C GLN A 44 12.19 -9.66 -6.27
N ARG A 45 11.81 -9.96 -5.02
CA ARG A 45 12.57 -9.52 -3.86
C ARG A 45 13.95 -10.20 -3.77
N GLU A 46 14.02 -11.50 -4.01
CA GLU A 46 15.28 -12.26 -4.03
C GLU A 46 16.21 -11.84 -5.18
N GLU A 47 15.65 -11.40 -6.30
CA GLU A 47 16.37 -10.83 -7.44
C GLU A 47 16.84 -9.38 -7.19
N GLY A 48 16.41 -8.75 -6.10
CA GLY A 48 16.83 -7.39 -5.72
C GLY A 48 16.18 -6.28 -6.55
N VAL A 49 15.02 -6.54 -7.20
CA VAL A 49 14.32 -5.58 -8.08
C VAL A 49 13.08 -4.95 -7.44
N THR A 50 12.93 -5.04 -6.11
CA THR A 50 11.76 -4.52 -5.39
C THR A 50 11.56 -3.03 -5.65
N GLU A 51 12.60 -2.22 -5.55
CA GLU A 51 12.50 -0.78 -5.72
C GLU A 51 12.02 -0.42 -7.12
N GLU A 52 12.66 -0.94 -8.16
CA GLU A 52 12.32 -0.68 -9.56
C GLU A 52 10.88 -1.07 -9.87
N LEU A 53 10.45 -2.25 -9.38
CA LEU A 53 9.11 -2.75 -9.58
C LEU A 53 8.06 -1.85 -8.92
N VAL A 54 8.22 -1.55 -7.63
CA VAL A 54 7.26 -0.75 -6.86
C VAL A 54 7.21 0.68 -7.42
N ARG A 55 8.33 1.26 -7.82
CA ARG A 55 8.39 2.54 -8.51
C ARG A 55 7.62 2.51 -9.82
N MET A 56 7.82 1.49 -10.64
CA MET A 56 7.11 1.31 -11.91
C MET A 56 5.60 1.16 -11.67
N GLN A 57 5.19 0.28 -10.75
CA GLN A 57 3.78 0.05 -10.43
C GLN A 57 3.10 1.34 -9.96
N THR A 58 3.73 2.08 -9.05
CA THR A 58 3.20 3.34 -8.52
C THR A 58 3.05 4.39 -9.63
N LYS A 59 4.06 4.59 -10.47
CA LYS A 59 4.01 5.55 -11.58
C LYS A 59 2.92 5.21 -12.60
N ILE A 60 2.77 3.93 -12.96
CA ILE A 60 1.75 3.50 -13.92
C ILE A 60 0.35 3.65 -13.30
N ALA A 61 0.17 3.24 -12.04
CA ALA A 61 -1.12 3.32 -11.36
C ALA A 61 -1.61 4.77 -11.20
N LEU A 62 -0.68 5.72 -11.02
CA LEU A 62 -0.98 7.15 -10.84
C LEU A 62 -0.97 7.96 -12.13
N ARG A 63 -0.74 7.33 -13.30
CA ARG A 63 -0.75 8.05 -14.57
C ARG A 63 -2.11 8.72 -14.80
N ASP A 64 -2.10 9.99 -15.20
CA ASP A 64 -3.26 10.83 -15.44
C ASP A 64 -4.14 11.12 -14.20
N VAL A 65 -3.69 10.74 -12.99
CA VAL A 65 -4.28 11.22 -11.72
C VAL A 65 -3.75 12.62 -11.47
N THR A 66 -4.64 13.58 -11.17
CA THR A 66 -4.24 14.95 -10.87
C THR A 66 -3.78 15.13 -9.42
N ALA A 67 -3.02 16.20 -9.14
CA ALA A 67 -2.60 16.50 -7.78
C ALA A 67 -3.79 16.68 -6.81
N GLU A 68 -4.89 17.27 -7.28
CA GLU A 68 -6.11 17.43 -6.49
C GLU A 68 -6.78 16.09 -6.19
N GLN A 69 -6.75 15.16 -7.14
CA GLN A 69 -7.30 13.81 -6.94
C GLN A 69 -6.50 12.99 -5.94
N MET A 70 -5.20 13.31 -5.74
CA MET A 70 -4.35 12.61 -4.75
C MET A 70 -4.89 12.70 -3.32
N ALA A 71 -5.69 13.72 -2.97
CA ALA A 71 -6.40 13.79 -1.69
C ALA A 71 -7.40 12.63 -1.46
N ASN A 72 -7.75 11.90 -2.51
CA ASN A 72 -8.63 10.74 -2.48
C ASN A 72 -7.91 9.41 -2.77
N VAL A 73 -6.57 9.41 -2.76
CA VAL A 73 -5.74 8.24 -3.03
C VAL A 73 -5.01 7.81 -1.77
N VAL A 74 -5.00 6.51 -1.54
CA VAL A 74 -4.15 5.82 -0.57
C VAL A 74 -3.33 4.79 -1.34
N ILE A 75 -2.05 4.65 -1.05
CA ILE A 75 -1.23 3.56 -1.61
C ILE A 75 -1.01 2.52 -0.52
N ALA A 76 -1.23 1.25 -0.86
CA ALA A 76 -0.99 0.13 0.03
C ALA A 76 0.16 -0.74 -0.52
N TYR A 77 1.23 -0.87 0.25
CA TYR A 77 2.32 -1.78 -0.05
C TYR A 77 1.96 -3.20 0.38
N GLU A 78 1.83 -4.10 -0.57
CA GLU A 78 1.58 -5.52 -0.34
C GLU A 78 2.84 -6.34 -0.68
N PRO A 79 3.68 -6.72 0.30
CA PRO A 79 4.69 -7.75 0.06
C PRO A 79 3.97 -9.08 -0.21
N VAL A 80 3.79 -9.44 -1.50
CA VAL A 80 2.94 -10.59 -1.91
C VAL A 80 3.42 -11.89 -1.26
N TRP A 81 4.72 -12.01 -1.05
CA TRP A 81 5.35 -13.15 -0.36
C TRP A 81 5.02 -13.25 1.14
N ALA A 82 4.48 -12.19 1.74
CA ALA A 82 4.09 -12.14 3.16
C ALA A 82 2.57 -12.19 3.37
N ILE A 83 1.76 -12.35 2.31
CA ILE A 83 0.31 -12.41 2.39
C ILE A 83 -0.15 -13.86 2.47
N GLY A 84 -0.77 -14.25 3.60
CA GLY A 84 -1.33 -15.59 3.78
C GLY A 84 -0.32 -16.74 3.84
N THR A 85 0.98 -16.44 3.89
CA THR A 85 2.06 -17.45 3.88
C THR A 85 2.59 -17.79 5.28
N GLY A 86 2.20 -17.02 6.30
CA GLY A 86 2.80 -17.08 7.64
C GLY A 86 4.14 -16.33 7.76
N LYS A 87 4.70 -15.83 6.65
CA LYS A 87 5.83 -14.90 6.65
C LYS A 87 5.32 -13.48 6.86
N THR A 88 6.12 -12.65 7.51
CA THR A 88 5.85 -11.21 7.67
C THR A 88 7.09 -10.44 7.22
N ALA A 89 6.90 -9.32 6.54
CA ALA A 89 7.99 -8.37 6.37
C ALA A 89 8.39 -7.80 7.73
N THR A 90 9.67 -7.53 7.93
CA THR A 90 10.10 -6.77 9.10
C THR A 90 9.58 -5.32 9.01
N ALA A 91 9.51 -4.62 10.13
CA ALA A 91 9.11 -3.22 10.12
C ALA A 91 10.08 -2.35 9.29
N ASP A 92 11.37 -2.69 9.28
CA ASP A 92 12.37 -2.00 8.45
C ASP A 92 12.16 -2.26 6.95
N GLN A 93 11.77 -3.48 6.57
CA GLN A 93 11.42 -3.79 5.17
C GLN A 93 10.14 -3.06 4.72
N ALA A 94 9.15 -2.94 5.61
CA ALA A 94 7.94 -2.17 5.35
C ALA A 94 8.27 -0.68 5.17
N GLU A 95 9.09 -0.11 6.05
CA GLU A 95 9.56 1.27 6.00
C GLU A 95 10.30 1.57 4.71
N GLU A 96 11.26 0.72 4.35
CA GLU A 96 12.05 0.86 3.12
C GLU A 96 11.14 1.04 1.90
N VAL A 97 10.16 0.16 1.72
CA VAL A 97 9.32 0.19 0.52
C VAL A 97 8.25 1.28 0.60
N CYS A 98 7.65 1.52 1.76
CA CYS A 98 6.72 2.65 1.95
C CYS A 98 7.42 3.99 1.69
N GLY A 99 8.66 4.17 2.16
CA GLY A 99 9.48 5.34 1.86
C GLY A 99 9.78 5.50 0.37
N GLN A 100 10.06 4.40 -0.35
CA GLN A 100 10.23 4.45 -1.81
C GLN A 100 8.94 4.86 -2.53
N ILE A 101 7.76 4.40 -2.08
CA ILE A 101 6.47 4.83 -2.62
C ILE A 101 6.28 6.33 -2.41
N ARG A 102 6.50 6.83 -1.19
CA ARG A 102 6.39 8.26 -0.87
C ARG A 102 7.34 9.11 -1.72
N LYS A 103 8.57 8.65 -1.90
CA LYS A 103 9.56 9.31 -2.77
C LYS A 103 9.06 9.41 -4.23
N VAL A 104 8.45 8.35 -4.77
CA VAL A 104 7.86 8.38 -6.11
C VAL A 104 6.73 9.41 -6.22
N ILE A 105 5.87 9.48 -5.20
CA ILE A 105 4.78 10.49 -5.17
C ILE A 105 5.39 11.89 -5.16
N GLY A 106 6.44 12.12 -4.37
CA GLY A 106 7.17 13.39 -4.34
C GLY A 106 7.79 13.78 -5.68
N GLU A 107 8.39 12.82 -6.39
CA GLU A 107 8.94 13.03 -7.73
C GLU A 107 7.88 13.44 -8.77
N VAL A 108 6.64 12.95 -8.63
CA VAL A 108 5.56 13.18 -9.60
C VAL A 108 4.73 14.42 -9.26
N TYR A 109 4.42 14.63 -7.97
CA TYR A 109 3.44 15.63 -7.51
C TYR A 109 4.04 16.70 -6.59
N GLY A 110 5.28 16.54 -6.15
CA GLY A 110 5.92 17.39 -5.16
C GLY A 110 5.76 16.90 -3.72
N GLU A 111 6.65 17.37 -2.86
CA GLU A 111 6.79 16.94 -1.46
C GLU A 111 5.50 17.11 -0.64
N ALA A 112 4.81 18.24 -0.81
CA ALA A 112 3.59 18.53 -0.07
C ALA A 112 2.48 17.48 -0.33
N VAL A 113 2.36 16.99 -1.57
CA VAL A 113 1.41 15.92 -1.92
C VAL A 113 1.88 14.58 -1.36
N ALA A 114 3.20 14.31 -1.41
CA ALA A 114 3.77 13.08 -0.87
C ALA A 114 3.52 12.95 0.64
N GLU A 115 3.76 14.02 1.39
CA GLU A 115 3.52 14.05 2.84
C GLU A 115 2.02 13.94 3.21
N ALA A 116 1.14 14.48 2.37
CA ALA A 116 -0.30 14.41 2.59
C ALA A 116 -0.92 13.07 2.15
N THR A 117 -0.20 12.25 1.38
CA THR A 117 -0.72 10.97 0.88
C THR A 117 -0.48 9.86 1.88
N THR A 118 -1.53 9.17 2.27
CA THR A 118 -1.42 7.99 3.15
C THR A 118 -0.76 6.82 2.42
N VAL A 119 0.30 6.27 3.00
CA VAL A 119 0.97 5.04 2.56
C VAL A 119 0.78 3.96 3.62
N GLN A 120 0.07 2.89 3.28
CA GLN A 120 -0.27 1.80 4.20
C GLN A 120 0.60 0.56 3.95
N TYR A 121 0.90 -0.16 5.03
CA TYR A 121 1.42 -1.51 4.93
C TYR A 121 0.26 -2.51 4.77
N GLY A 122 0.26 -3.28 3.67
CA GLY A 122 -0.77 -4.26 3.31
C GLY A 122 -0.34 -5.71 3.47
N GLY A 123 0.79 -5.98 4.12
CA GLY A 123 1.19 -7.32 4.49
C GLY A 123 0.51 -7.78 5.80
N SER A 124 1.07 -8.84 6.40
CA SER A 124 0.52 -9.43 7.61
C SER A 124 0.71 -8.52 8.83
N MET A 125 -0.26 -7.64 9.08
CA MET A 125 -0.32 -6.83 10.31
C MET A 125 -1.33 -7.43 11.29
N ASN A 126 -0.95 -7.51 12.57
CA ASN A 126 -1.77 -8.08 13.65
C ASN A 126 -1.47 -7.38 14.99
N ALA A 127 -2.18 -7.75 16.05
CA ALA A 127 -2.05 -7.15 17.37
C ALA A 127 -0.64 -7.25 17.99
N LYS A 128 0.23 -8.16 17.51
CA LYS A 128 1.59 -8.35 18.08
C LYS A 128 2.66 -7.49 17.40
N ASN A 129 2.45 -7.14 16.11
CA ASN A 129 3.45 -6.40 15.33
C ASN A 129 3.01 -5.00 14.89
N CYS A 130 1.75 -4.62 15.15
CA CYS A 130 1.21 -3.34 14.69
C CYS A 130 1.94 -2.14 15.29
N GLU A 131 2.31 -2.17 16.58
CA GLU A 131 3.01 -1.03 17.21
C GLU A 131 4.38 -0.80 16.56
N GLU A 132 5.15 -1.85 16.28
CA GLU A 132 6.45 -1.74 15.62
C GLU A 132 6.32 -1.22 14.20
N LEU A 133 5.37 -1.77 13.41
CA LEU A 133 5.10 -1.33 12.04
C LEU A 133 4.67 0.14 11.99
N LEU A 134 3.73 0.53 12.86
CA LEU A 134 3.17 1.89 12.90
C LEU A 134 4.11 2.91 13.56
N SER A 135 5.21 2.48 14.20
CA SER A 135 6.25 3.38 14.67
C SER A 135 7.19 3.88 13.58
N LYS A 136 7.09 3.32 12.37
CA LYS A 136 7.93 3.69 11.24
C LYS A 136 7.42 4.96 10.58
N LYS A 137 8.37 5.80 10.12
CA LYS A 137 8.09 7.15 9.59
C LYS A 137 7.15 7.14 8.38
N ASP A 138 7.35 6.19 7.46
CA ASP A 138 6.65 6.16 6.18
C ASP A 138 5.52 5.11 6.14
N VAL A 139 5.18 4.50 7.29
CA VAL A 139 4.05 3.57 7.44
C VAL A 139 2.90 4.29 8.17
N ASP A 140 2.02 4.95 7.43
CA ASP A 140 0.92 5.75 7.99
C ASP A 140 -0.26 4.92 8.50
N GLY A 141 -0.28 3.62 8.21
CA GLY A 141 -1.39 2.75 8.59
C GLY A 141 -1.26 1.34 8.05
N GLY A 142 -2.33 0.58 8.15
CA GLY A 142 -2.39 -0.79 7.66
C GLY A 142 -3.64 -1.09 6.84
N LEU A 143 -3.48 -1.86 5.76
CA LEU A 143 -4.60 -2.50 5.06
C LEU A 143 -4.80 -3.90 5.65
N ILE A 144 -5.82 -4.05 6.49
CA ILE A 144 -5.99 -5.21 7.38
C ILE A 144 -7.03 -6.17 6.81
N GLY A 145 -6.61 -7.41 6.54
CA GLY A 145 -7.47 -8.52 6.14
C GLY A 145 -7.94 -9.37 7.34
N GLY A 146 -7.38 -10.57 7.48
CA GLY A 146 -7.82 -11.57 8.46
C GLY A 146 -7.87 -11.10 9.92
N ALA A 147 -6.94 -10.24 10.35
CA ALA A 147 -6.93 -9.71 11.72
C ALA A 147 -8.14 -8.80 12.02
N SER A 148 -8.77 -8.20 11.01
CA SER A 148 -9.99 -7.39 11.18
C SER A 148 -11.25 -8.21 11.51
N LEU A 149 -11.21 -9.52 11.32
CA LEU A 149 -12.34 -10.42 11.61
C LEU A 149 -12.50 -10.71 13.10
N LYS A 150 -11.52 -10.37 13.92
CA LYS A 150 -11.54 -10.53 15.38
C LYS A 150 -11.53 -9.15 16.03
N ALA A 151 -12.68 -8.73 16.53
CA ALA A 151 -12.85 -7.38 17.11
C ALA A 151 -11.81 -7.02 18.19
N PRO A 152 -11.42 -7.90 19.14
CA PRO A 152 -10.39 -7.56 20.13
C PRO A 152 -9.02 -7.31 19.48
N ASP A 153 -8.60 -8.14 18.52
CA ASP A 153 -7.32 -8.00 17.83
C ASP A 153 -7.30 -6.73 16.96
N PHE A 154 -8.43 -6.45 16.27
CA PHE A 154 -8.54 -5.25 15.45
C PHE A 154 -8.55 -3.97 16.29
N ALA A 155 -9.18 -4.00 17.48
CA ALA A 155 -9.14 -2.86 18.40
C ALA A 155 -7.71 -2.51 18.85
N VAL A 156 -6.84 -3.50 19.07
CA VAL A 156 -5.42 -3.25 19.38
C VAL A 156 -4.74 -2.51 18.24
N ILE A 157 -4.97 -2.94 16.98
CA ILE A 157 -4.37 -2.31 15.81
C ILE A 157 -4.86 -0.85 15.65
N VAL A 158 -6.17 -0.63 15.80
CA VAL A 158 -6.75 0.72 15.71
C VAL A 158 -6.20 1.63 16.80
N ASN A 159 -6.10 1.14 18.03
CA ASN A 159 -5.54 1.92 19.14
C ASN A 159 -4.05 2.22 18.94
N ALA A 160 -3.29 1.31 18.34
CA ALA A 160 -1.88 1.57 18.01
C ALA A 160 -1.77 2.70 16.94
N ALA A 161 -2.63 2.69 15.94
CA ALA A 161 -2.63 3.71 14.88
C ALA A 161 -3.05 5.12 15.36
N THR A 162 -3.73 5.23 16.51
CA THR A 162 -4.18 6.53 17.05
C THR A 162 -3.21 7.17 18.05
N LYS A 163 -2.09 6.50 18.36
CA LYS A 163 -1.07 6.99 19.30
C LYS A 163 0.06 7.80 18.64
N GLY A 164 0.09 7.85 17.30
CA GLY A 164 1.10 8.52 16.49
C GLY A 164 0.73 9.94 16.07
#